data_208dab61d27ff1843bf46cf2f08a7cbc
#
_entry.id   208dab61d27ff1843bf46cf2f08a7cbc
#
_cell.length_a   1.000
_cell.length_b   1.000
_cell.length_c   1.000
_cell.angle_alpha   90.00
_cell.angle_beta   90.00
_cell.angle_gamma   90.00
#
_symmetry.space_group_name_H-M   'P 1'
#
loop_
_entity.id
_entity.type
_entity.pdbx_description
1 polymer ?
#
loop_
_entity_poly.entity_id
_entity_poly.type
_entity_poly.pdbx_seq_one_letter_code
_entity_poly.pdbx_strand_id
1 'polypeptide(L)'
;MDKHTKKTPSLFRYPVLVAFGLFFIGLFVLDMVTPDRAYSELENTTLTQRPRLTAVSADGLNNYFTSYTRYVKDQVFGRDQWISLQSAAETTLFQKTQSGGILLGREHMMFARHYSILKNEEKGMAKNLAAVQSLAQRYPGRVNLMLVPSASVVYPENVPAGAPQIDEKSILEGVAAQGEAYGRFIDVLPALTEHKGEYLYYRTDHHWTTLGAYYAYQQFCETLGLTPFDRDAHTAETCEDFYGTHYAKARTWNAEPDTITWYDLQNSLTVWNVTGPGQPTEGTTTGLYDLDKLKVYDKYAMFLHGNNGLSRVEGDGEGKILVIKDSYANSFVPYLTANYAAIDVVDFRNYNYGLDQLIAANDYDQILVLYSYASFTTDPYLYRAGVAG
;
A
#
# COMPACT_ATOMS: atom_id res chain seq x y z
N MET A 1 -45.24 -7.79 -67.26
CA MET A 1 -43.89 -7.37 -66.76
C MET A 1 -44.05 -6.67 -65.43
N ASP A 2 -43.98 -7.44 -64.40
CA ASP A 2 -44.16 -6.91 -63.02
C ASP A 2 -42.80 -6.46 -62.45
N LYS A 3 -42.64 -5.17 -62.31
CA LYS A 3 -41.42 -4.61 -61.71
C LYS A 3 -41.50 -4.79 -60.19
N HIS A 4 -40.90 -5.87 -59.67
CA HIS A 4 -40.60 -5.99 -58.26
C HIS A 4 -39.61 -4.87 -57.83
N THR A 5 -40.12 -3.78 -57.36
CA THR A 5 -39.32 -2.79 -56.66
C THR A 5 -38.83 -3.39 -55.33
N LYS A 6 -37.58 -3.82 -55.29
CA LYS A 6 -36.91 -4.17 -54.04
C LYS A 6 -36.91 -2.94 -53.14
N LYS A 7 -37.80 -2.92 -52.14
CA LYS A 7 -37.77 -1.90 -51.07
C LYS A 7 -36.46 -2.14 -50.31
N THR A 8 -35.51 -1.22 -50.42
CA THR A 8 -34.35 -1.13 -49.53
C THR A 8 -34.83 -1.05 -48.08
N PRO A 9 -34.34 -1.93 -47.19
CA PRO A 9 -34.77 -1.87 -45.80
C PRO A 9 -34.34 -0.53 -45.20
N SER A 10 -35.34 0.26 -44.75
CA SER A 10 -35.03 1.50 -44.01
C SER A 10 -34.33 1.15 -42.70
N LEU A 11 -33.12 1.68 -42.49
CA LEU A 11 -32.39 1.51 -41.24
C LEU A 11 -33.24 1.87 -40.00
N PHE A 12 -34.16 2.84 -40.16
CA PHE A 12 -35.09 3.23 -39.09
C PHE A 12 -36.10 2.13 -38.68
N ARG A 13 -36.17 1.05 -39.41
CA ARG A 13 -36.98 -0.14 -39.05
C ARG A 13 -36.41 -0.88 -37.84
N TYR A 14 -35.13 -0.63 -37.50
CA TYR A 14 -34.42 -1.30 -36.41
C TYR A 14 -33.77 -0.26 -35.50
N PRO A 15 -34.56 0.53 -34.75
CA PRO A 15 -34.05 1.69 -33.97
C PRO A 15 -33.00 1.27 -32.94
N VAL A 16 -33.14 0.09 -32.34
CA VAL A 16 -32.18 -0.44 -31.37
C VAL A 16 -30.81 -0.71 -32.00
N LEU A 17 -30.81 -1.33 -33.23
CA LEU A 17 -29.55 -1.58 -33.94
C LEU A 17 -28.88 -0.29 -34.40
N VAL A 18 -29.67 0.71 -34.80
CA VAL A 18 -29.14 2.04 -35.16
C VAL A 18 -28.54 2.73 -33.92
N ALA A 19 -29.28 2.75 -32.81
CA ALA A 19 -28.77 3.31 -31.55
C ALA A 19 -27.49 2.63 -31.06
N PHE A 20 -27.45 1.30 -31.12
CA PHE A 20 -26.26 0.48 -30.77
C PHE A 20 -25.08 0.82 -31.70
N GLY A 21 -25.31 0.87 -33.02
CA GLY A 21 -24.26 1.26 -33.97
C GLY A 21 -23.72 2.68 -33.73
N LEU A 22 -24.61 3.65 -33.52
CA LEU A 22 -24.23 5.02 -33.22
C LEU A 22 -23.44 5.13 -31.89
N PHE A 23 -23.84 4.37 -30.88
CA PHE A 23 -23.14 4.30 -29.61
C PHE A 23 -21.69 3.84 -29.77
N PHE A 24 -21.47 2.72 -30.48
CA PHE A 24 -20.11 2.19 -30.69
C PHE A 24 -19.26 3.05 -31.61
N ILE A 25 -19.88 3.63 -32.66
CA ILE A 25 -19.18 4.60 -33.51
C ILE A 25 -18.78 5.84 -32.70
N GLY A 26 -19.68 6.34 -31.85
CA GLY A 26 -19.38 7.46 -30.96
C GLY A 26 -18.24 7.16 -30.01
N LEU A 27 -18.26 6.00 -29.34
CA LEU A 27 -17.16 5.56 -28.47
C LEU A 27 -15.82 5.44 -29.22
N PHE A 28 -15.85 4.85 -30.42
CA PHE A 28 -14.66 4.71 -31.26
C PHE A 28 -14.06 6.07 -31.64
N VAL A 29 -14.92 7.03 -32.02
CA VAL A 29 -14.48 8.40 -32.34
C VAL A 29 -13.90 9.08 -31.11
N LEU A 30 -14.55 8.95 -29.95
CA LEU A 30 -14.05 9.52 -28.69
C LEU A 30 -12.70 8.92 -28.31
N ASP A 31 -12.54 7.61 -28.45
CA ASP A 31 -11.28 6.92 -28.19
C ASP A 31 -10.15 7.41 -29.12
N MET A 32 -10.46 7.65 -30.40
CA MET A 32 -9.48 8.16 -31.37
C MET A 32 -9.01 9.59 -31.11
N VAL A 33 -9.90 10.46 -30.56
CA VAL A 33 -9.58 11.87 -30.32
C VAL A 33 -9.09 12.17 -28.90
N THR A 34 -9.27 11.21 -27.96
CA THR A 34 -8.80 11.36 -26.59
C THR A 34 -7.30 11.07 -26.53
N PRO A 35 -6.47 11.98 -25.99
CA PRO A 35 -5.04 11.72 -25.83
C PRO A 35 -4.76 10.56 -24.88
N ASP A 36 -3.73 9.77 -25.18
CA ASP A 36 -3.25 8.72 -24.29
C ASP A 36 -2.77 9.33 -22.95
N ARG A 37 -3.15 8.68 -21.84
CA ARG A 37 -2.69 9.04 -20.50
C ARG A 37 -1.42 8.26 -20.16
N ALA A 38 -0.42 8.93 -19.61
CA ALA A 38 0.81 8.26 -19.18
C ALA A 38 0.63 7.54 -17.83
N TYR A 39 -0.29 8.03 -17.00
CA TYR A 39 -0.44 7.60 -15.62
C TYR A 39 -1.90 7.63 -15.19
N SER A 40 -2.29 6.71 -14.32
CA SER A 40 -3.56 6.72 -13.61
C SER A 40 -3.31 7.15 -12.16
N GLU A 41 -3.73 8.34 -11.81
CA GLU A 41 -3.64 8.83 -10.43
C GLU A 41 -4.43 7.95 -9.46
N LEU A 42 -5.62 7.52 -9.89
CA LEU A 42 -6.51 6.67 -9.09
C LEU A 42 -5.94 5.30 -8.74
N GLU A 43 -5.21 4.68 -9.67
CA GLU A 43 -4.61 3.37 -9.48
C GLU A 43 -3.14 3.46 -9.05
N ASN A 44 -2.61 4.67 -8.98
CA ASN A 44 -1.20 4.96 -8.70
C ASN A 44 -0.25 4.10 -9.58
N THR A 45 -0.56 4.04 -10.90
CA THR A 45 0.18 3.19 -11.84
C THR A 45 0.40 3.86 -13.19
N THR A 46 1.51 3.51 -13.83
CA THR A 46 1.78 3.89 -15.22
C THR A 46 0.88 3.09 -16.14
N LEU A 47 0.25 3.77 -17.11
CA LEU A 47 -0.60 3.15 -18.11
C LEU A 47 0.23 2.70 -19.32
N THR A 48 -0.15 1.57 -19.91
CA THR A 48 0.50 1.04 -21.10
C THR A 48 0.38 2.03 -22.25
N GLN A 49 1.52 2.41 -22.83
CA GLN A 49 1.58 3.29 -23.98
C GLN A 49 1.47 2.50 -25.27
N ARG A 50 1.10 3.17 -26.38
CA ARG A 50 0.89 2.53 -27.68
C ARG A 50 2.13 1.74 -28.12
N PRO A 51 2.04 0.41 -28.28
CA PRO A 51 3.18 -0.41 -28.63
C PRO A 51 3.59 -0.21 -30.08
N ARG A 52 4.89 -0.37 -30.33
CA ARG A 52 5.43 -0.41 -31.71
C ARG A 52 5.76 -1.84 -32.10
N LEU A 53 5.47 -2.21 -33.33
CA LEU A 53 5.89 -3.49 -33.87
C LEU A 53 7.42 -3.46 -34.10
N THR A 54 8.16 -4.25 -33.34
CA THR A 54 9.64 -4.25 -33.38
C THR A 54 10.22 -5.36 -34.26
N ALA A 55 9.44 -6.44 -34.49
CA ALA A 55 9.88 -7.55 -35.35
C ALA A 55 8.67 -8.25 -36.01
N VAL A 56 8.82 -8.60 -37.28
CA VAL A 56 7.83 -9.37 -38.03
C VAL A 56 8.20 -10.86 -37.95
N SER A 57 8.04 -11.42 -36.74
CA SER A 57 8.18 -12.86 -36.45
C SER A 57 6.95 -13.31 -35.67
N ALA A 58 6.72 -14.63 -35.54
CA ALA A 58 5.58 -15.14 -34.77
C ALA A 58 5.59 -14.62 -33.33
N ASP A 59 6.74 -14.62 -32.66
CA ASP A 59 6.92 -14.10 -31.30
C ASP A 59 6.76 -12.57 -31.26
N GLY A 60 7.32 -11.85 -32.23
CA GLY A 60 7.19 -10.40 -32.35
C GLY A 60 5.74 -9.94 -32.52
N LEU A 61 4.97 -10.63 -33.34
CA LEU A 61 3.54 -10.38 -33.52
C LEU A 61 2.73 -10.73 -32.27
N ASN A 62 3.01 -11.86 -31.63
CA ASN A 62 2.34 -12.23 -30.38
C ASN A 62 2.59 -11.22 -29.25
N ASN A 63 3.83 -10.78 -29.08
CA ASN A 63 4.20 -9.76 -28.12
C ASN A 63 3.54 -8.41 -28.44
N TYR A 64 3.47 -8.03 -29.71
CA TYR A 64 2.76 -6.83 -30.14
C TYR A 64 1.29 -6.88 -29.80
N PHE A 65 0.57 -7.96 -30.17
CA PHE A 65 -0.86 -8.08 -29.89
C PHE A 65 -1.16 -8.17 -28.39
N THR A 66 -0.32 -8.82 -27.62
CA THR A 66 -0.43 -8.86 -26.16
C THR A 66 -0.28 -7.46 -25.58
N SER A 67 0.72 -6.71 -26.01
CA SER A 67 0.95 -5.32 -25.56
C SER A 67 -0.15 -4.39 -26.04
N TYR A 68 -0.64 -4.56 -27.26
CA TYR A 68 -1.74 -3.77 -27.82
C TYR A 68 -3.06 -4.02 -27.07
N THR A 69 -3.33 -5.28 -26.70
CA THR A 69 -4.52 -5.60 -25.88
C THR A 69 -4.45 -4.91 -24.51
N ARG A 70 -3.26 -4.84 -23.91
CA ARG A 70 -3.03 -4.13 -22.65
C ARG A 70 -3.20 -2.62 -22.81
N TYR A 71 -2.62 -2.07 -23.88
CA TYR A 71 -2.78 -0.65 -24.24
C TYR A 71 -4.26 -0.27 -24.37
N VAL A 72 -5.06 -1.02 -25.15
CA VAL A 72 -6.48 -0.71 -25.31
C VAL A 72 -7.22 -0.75 -23.97
N LYS A 73 -6.94 -1.73 -23.12
CA LYS A 73 -7.54 -1.82 -21.78
C LYS A 73 -7.21 -0.61 -20.90
N ASP A 74 -6.00 -0.08 -21.03
CA ASP A 74 -5.51 1.03 -20.20
C ASP A 74 -5.97 2.40 -20.73
N GLN A 75 -6.21 2.54 -22.05
CA GLN A 75 -6.45 3.83 -22.70
C GLN A 75 -7.89 4.04 -23.17
N VAL A 76 -8.77 3.02 -23.10
CA VAL A 76 -10.15 3.15 -23.58
C VAL A 76 -10.85 4.37 -22.96
N PHE A 77 -11.54 5.15 -23.80
CA PHE A 77 -12.26 6.35 -23.38
C PHE A 77 -13.20 6.07 -22.20
N GLY A 78 -13.10 6.88 -21.16
CA GLY A 78 -13.95 6.75 -19.98
C GLY A 78 -13.68 5.49 -19.14
N ARG A 79 -12.47 4.91 -19.23
CA ARG A 79 -12.09 3.67 -18.52
C ARG A 79 -12.48 3.70 -17.04
N ASP A 80 -12.14 4.77 -16.34
CA ASP A 80 -12.39 4.87 -14.90
C ASP A 80 -13.90 4.89 -14.60
N GLN A 81 -14.70 5.54 -15.46
CA GLN A 81 -16.16 5.55 -15.37
C GLN A 81 -16.78 4.19 -15.66
N TRP A 82 -16.24 3.45 -16.64
CA TRP A 82 -16.70 2.08 -16.94
C TRP A 82 -16.45 1.12 -15.79
N ILE A 83 -15.27 1.21 -15.13
CA ILE A 83 -14.95 0.42 -13.95
C ILE A 83 -15.90 0.76 -12.79
N SER A 84 -16.16 2.05 -12.56
CA SER A 84 -17.10 2.48 -11.52
C SER A 84 -18.54 2.02 -11.83
N LEU A 85 -18.97 2.09 -13.09
CA LEU A 85 -20.29 1.60 -13.50
C LEU A 85 -20.42 0.08 -13.33
N GLN A 86 -19.38 -0.67 -13.69
CA GLN A 86 -19.33 -2.13 -13.46
C GLN A 86 -19.44 -2.43 -11.96
N SER A 87 -18.65 -1.76 -11.12
CA SER A 87 -18.69 -1.94 -9.67
C SER A 87 -20.09 -1.60 -9.11
N ALA A 88 -20.68 -0.50 -9.55
CA ALA A 88 -22.04 -0.13 -9.15
C ALA A 88 -23.07 -1.19 -9.55
N ALA A 89 -23.01 -1.70 -10.77
CA ALA A 89 -23.89 -2.78 -11.21
C ALA A 89 -23.68 -4.07 -10.41
N GLU A 90 -22.44 -4.45 -10.16
CA GLU A 90 -22.11 -5.66 -9.38
C GLU A 90 -22.61 -5.56 -7.93
N THR A 91 -22.46 -4.41 -7.31
CA THR A 91 -22.83 -4.23 -5.89
C THR A 91 -24.30 -3.95 -5.69
N THR A 92 -24.98 -3.23 -6.60
CA THR A 92 -26.40 -2.89 -6.47
C THR A 92 -27.34 -3.90 -7.09
N LEU A 93 -27.06 -4.35 -8.35
CA LEU A 93 -27.94 -5.27 -9.07
C LEU A 93 -27.68 -6.73 -8.67
N PHE A 94 -26.42 -7.11 -8.55
CA PHE A 94 -26.02 -8.48 -8.21
C PHE A 94 -25.71 -8.68 -6.72
N GLN A 95 -25.80 -7.63 -5.92
CA GLN A 95 -25.55 -7.64 -4.45
C GLN A 95 -24.24 -8.35 -4.08
N LYS A 96 -23.22 -8.20 -4.90
CA LYS A 96 -21.90 -8.75 -4.60
C LYS A 96 -21.28 -8.00 -3.42
N THR A 97 -20.71 -8.75 -2.49
CA THR A 97 -19.97 -8.24 -1.34
C THR A 97 -18.48 -8.04 -1.62
N GLN A 98 -18.08 -8.06 -2.90
CA GLN A 98 -16.71 -7.84 -3.34
C GLN A 98 -16.68 -7.18 -4.71
N SER A 99 -15.65 -6.36 -4.94
CA SER A 99 -15.33 -5.75 -6.23
C SER A 99 -13.81 -5.57 -6.34
N GLY A 100 -13.23 -5.79 -7.52
CA GLY A 100 -11.79 -5.60 -7.76
C GLY A 100 -10.85 -6.39 -6.82
N GLY A 101 -11.31 -7.51 -6.25
CA GLY A 101 -10.54 -8.29 -5.27
C GLY A 101 -10.58 -7.74 -3.84
N ILE A 102 -11.45 -6.76 -3.60
CA ILE A 102 -11.69 -6.14 -2.29
C ILE A 102 -13.06 -6.58 -1.77
N LEU A 103 -13.11 -6.98 -0.52
CA LEU A 103 -14.35 -7.26 0.21
C LEU A 103 -14.95 -5.94 0.70
N LEU A 104 -16.25 -5.79 0.51
CA LEU A 104 -17.03 -4.64 0.94
C LEU A 104 -17.75 -4.99 2.24
N GLY A 105 -17.19 -4.55 3.34
CA GLY A 105 -17.63 -4.89 4.68
C GLY A 105 -18.67 -3.93 5.25
N ARG A 106 -18.94 -4.10 6.55
CA ARG A 106 -19.77 -3.18 7.33
C ARG A 106 -19.00 -1.90 7.64
N GLU A 107 -19.69 -0.87 8.10
CA GLU A 107 -19.11 0.44 8.46
C GLU A 107 -18.27 1.04 7.32
N HIS A 108 -18.67 0.75 6.06
CA HIS A 108 -17.98 1.16 4.84
C HIS A 108 -16.51 0.69 4.73
N MET A 109 -16.11 -0.24 5.61
CA MET A 109 -14.74 -0.78 5.59
C MET A 109 -14.51 -1.71 4.41
N MET A 110 -13.35 -1.59 3.83
CA MET A 110 -12.87 -2.41 2.72
C MET A 110 -11.72 -3.28 3.19
N PHE A 111 -11.73 -4.56 2.80
CA PHE A 111 -10.70 -5.51 3.21
C PHE A 111 -10.08 -6.18 1.99
N ALA A 112 -8.77 -6.40 2.03
CA ALA A 112 -8.12 -7.24 1.04
C ALA A 112 -8.70 -8.67 1.12
N ARG A 113 -8.99 -9.26 -0.03
CA ARG A 113 -9.40 -10.66 -0.11
C ARG A 113 -8.21 -11.59 0.11
N HIS A 114 -8.22 -12.35 1.20
CA HIS A 114 -7.15 -13.29 1.52
C HIS A 114 -7.73 -14.63 2.00
N TYR A 115 -8.13 -15.48 1.06
CA TYR A 115 -8.89 -16.71 1.35
C TYR A 115 -8.02 -17.91 1.68
N SER A 116 -6.78 -17.93 1.23
CA SER A 116 -5.85 -19.02 1.45
C SER A 116 -4.42 -18.52 1.37
N ILE A 117 -3.54 -19.11 2.15
CA ILE A 117 -2.11 -18.84 2.09
C ILE A 117 -1.55 -19.46 0.81
N LEU A 118 -0.90 -18.65 0.00
CA LEU A 118 -0.26 -19.12 -1.21
C LEU A 118 1.15 -19.68 -0.90
N LYS A 119 1.61 -20.63 -1.72
CA LYS A 119 2.96 -21.22 -1.54
C LYS A 119 4.12 -20.20 -1.57
N ASN A 120 3.95 -19.12 -2.32
CA ASN A 120 4.93 -18.04 -2.33
C ASN A 120 4.89 -17.21 -1.04
N GLU A 121 3.72 -17.06 -0.40
CA GLU A 121 3.57 -16.39 0.91
C GLU A 121 4.18 -17.22 2.03
N GLU A 122 3.94 -18.55 2.06
CA GLU A 122 4.61 -19.45 3.02
C GLU A 122 6.14 -19.37 2.90
N LYS A 123 6.65 -19.41 1.66
CA LYS A 123 8.08 -19.29 1.39
C LYS A 123 8.62 -17.91 1.76
N GLY A 124 7.87 -16.85 1.46
CA GLY A 124 8.22 -15.48 1.79
C GLY A 124 8.29 -15.29 3.29
N MET A 125 7.27 -15.74 4.03
CA MET A 125 7.23 -15.71 5.50
C MET A 125 8.43 -16.40 6.09
N ALA A 126 8.70 -17.66 5.71
CA ALA A 126 9.82 -18.44 6.23
C ALA A 126 11.18 -17.76 5.92
N LYS A 127 11.35 -17.25 4.70
CA LYS A 127 12.57 -16.58 4.26
C LYS A 127 12.82 -15.29 5.04
N ASN A 128 11.76 -14.49 5.25
CA ASN A 128 11.86 -13.21 5.91
C ASN A 128 12.03 -13.37 7.43
N LEU A 129 11.38 -14.35 8.05
CA LEU A 129 11.66 -14.71 9.45
C LEU A 129 13.10 -15.17 9.65
N ALA A 130 13.64 -16.00 8.76
CA ALA A 130 15.05 -16.43 8.81
C ALA A 130 16.01 -15.24 8.67
N ALA A 131 15.66 -14.24 7.86
CA ALA A 131 16.45 -13.02 7.71
C ALA A 131 16.47 -12.19 9.00
N VAL A 132 15.31 -12.01 9.64
CA VAL A 132 15.21 -11.30 10.93
C VAL A 132 15.96 -12.07 12.02
N GLN A 133 15.84 -13.39 12.05
CA GLN A 133 16.60 -14.24 12.99
C GLN A 133 18.11 -14.06 12.82
N SER A 134 18.60 -14.08 11.58
CA SER A 134 20.01 -13.84 11.27
C SER A 134 20.46 -12.44 11.73
N LEU A 135 19.62 -11.41 11.50
CA LEU A 135 19.88 -10.06 11.98
C LEU A 135 19.97 -10.01 13.52
N ALA A 136 19.01 -10.65 14.21
CA ALA A 136 18.98 -10.70 15.67
C ALA A 136 20.22 -11.42 16.26
N GLN A 137 20.70 -12.45 15.59
CA GLN A 137 21.94 -13.15 15.99
C GLN A 137 23.19 -12.29 15.83
N ARG A 138 23.26 -11.43 14.78
CA ARG A 138 24.39 -10.52 14.58
C ARG A 138 24.36 -9.31 15.52
N TYR A 139 23.16 -8.86 15.92
CA TYR A 139 22.97 -7.68 16.77
C TYR A 139 22.10 -8.03 17.99
N PRO A 140 22.62 -8.87 18.90
CA PRO A 140 21.86 -9.38 20.04
C PRO A 140 21.39 -8.27 20.96
N GLY A 141 20.10 -8.35 21.37
CA GLY A 141 19.46 -7.38 22.26
C GLY A 141 19.02 -6.08 21.61
N ARG A 142 19.39 -5.82 20.34
CA ARG A 142 19.04 -4.59 19.62
C ARG A 142 17.86 -4.76 18.65
N VAL A 143 17.58 -6.00 18.16
CA VAL A 143 16.57 -6.24 17.12
C VAL A 143 15.19 -6.43 17.73
N ASN A 144 14.21 -5.76 17.13
CA ASN A 144 12.81 -5.87 17.48
C ASN A 144 12.02 -6.17 16.19
N LEU A 145 11.09 -7.11 16.23
CA LEU A 145 10.19 -7.44 15.13
C LEU A 145 8.77 -7.02 15.51
N MET A 146 8.13 -6.21 14.67
CA MET A 146 6.72 -5.84 14.78
C MET A 146 6.00 -6.22 13.47
N LEU A 147 5.05 -7.15 13.56
CA LEU A 147 4.17 -7.51 12.47
C LEU A 147 2.76 -6.95 12.74
N VAL A 148 2.36 -6.02 11.89
CA VAL A 148 1.06 -5.35 12.04
C VAL A 148 -0.02 -6.22 11.42
N PRO A 149 -1.09 -6.55 12.17
CA PRO A 149 -2.20 -7.35 11.66
C PRO A 149 -2.99 -6.59 10.57
N SER A 150 -3.64 -7.35 9.69
CA SER A 150 -4.58 -6.79 8.74
C SER A 150 -5.84 -6.26 9.46
N ALA A 151 -6.52 -5.27 8.88
CA ALA A 151 -7.76 -4.73 9.43
C ALA A 151 -8.83 -5.80 9.68
N SER A 152 -8.88 -6.85 8.86
CA SER A 152 -9.82 -7.98 9.02
C SER A 152 -9.60 -8.81 10.28
N VAL A 153 -8.41 -8.76 10.88
CA VAL A 153 -8.10 -9.43 12.16
C VAL A 153 -8.61 -8.60 13.34
N VAL A 154 -8.49 -7.27 13.25
CA VAL A 154 -8.93 -6.35 14.31
C VAL A 154 -10.45 -6.15 14.27
N TYR A 155 -11.04 -6.11 13.06
CA TYR A 155 -12.48 -5.92 12.83
C TYR A 155 -13.15 -7.11 12.13
N PRO A 156 -13.07 -8.34 12.69
CA PRO A 156 -13.64 -9.52 12.04
C PRO A 156 -15.17 -9.42 11.87
N GLU A 157 -15.87 -8.69 12.74
CA GLU A 157 -17.30 -8.42 12.66
C GLU A 157 -17.71 -7.54 11.47
N ASN A 158 -16.78 -6.76 10.92
CA ASN A 158 -17.02 -5.91 9.76
C ASN A 158 -16.74 -6.61 8.43
N VAL A 159 -16.05 -7.75 8.46
CA VAL A 159 -15.85 -8.57 7.26
C VAL A 159 -17.19 -9.13 6.77
N PRO A 160 -17.49 -9.17 5.47
CA PRO A 160 -18.73 -9.72 4.96
C PRO A 160 -19.00 -11.14 5.45
N ALA A 161 -20.23 -11.41 5.91
CA ALA A 161 -20.61 -12.69 6.43
C ALA A 161 -20.38 -13.82 5.40
N GLY A 162 -19.70 -14.88 5.83
CA GLY A 162 -19.38 -16.03 4.98
C GLY A 162 -18.20 -15.81 4.01
N ALA A 163 -17.54 -14.64 4.02
CA ALA A 163 -16.29 -14.47 3.30
C ALA A 163 -15.16 -15.18 4.08
N PRO A 164 -14.55 -16.24 3.53
CA PRO A 164 -13.43 -16.89 4.20
C PRO A 164 -12.24 -15.94 4.30
N GLN A 165 -11.51 -16.03 5.41
CA GLN A 165 -10.22 -15.36 5.59
C GLN A 165 -9.21 -16.39 6.14
N ILE A 166 -7.94 -16.19 5.88
CA ILE A 166 -6.89 -16.97 6.55
C ILE A 166 -6.94 -16.70 8.06
N ASP A 167 -6.49 -17.64 8.85
CA ASP A 167 -6.30 -17.46 10.30
C ASP A 167 -4.98 -16.73 10.58
N GLU A 168 -4.93 -15.45 10.16
CA GLU A 168 -3.76 -14.59 10.35
C GLU A 168 -3.43 -14.41 11.84
N LYS A 169 -4.46 -14.37 12.70
CA LYS A 169 -4.29 -14.25 14.15
C LYS A 169 -3.45 -15.39 14.71
N SER A 170 -3.81 -16.64 14.42
CA SER A 170 -3.02 -17.80 14.88
C SER A 170 -1.61 -17.84 14.33
N ILE A 171 -1.41 -17.30 13.10
CA ILE A 171 -0.06 -17.18 12.53
C ILE A 171 0.77 -16.17 13.31
N LEU A 172 0.23 -15.00 13.62
CA LEU A 172 0.90 -13.97 14.41
C LEU A 172 1.22 -14.45 15.84
N GLU A 173 0.26 -15.13 16.48
CA GLU A 173 0.45 -15.77 17.79
C GLU A 173 1.59 -16.83 17.73
N GLY A 174 1.67 -17.59 16.65
CA GLY A 174 2.76 -18.55 16.41
C GLY A 174 4.14 -17.89 16.25
N VAL A 175 4.20 -16.70 15.64
CA VAL A 175 5.44 -15.90 15.56
C VAL A 175 5.79 -15.33 16.92
N ALA A 176 4.80 -14.78 17.64
CA ALA A 176 5.00 -14.23 18.99
C ALA A 176 5.55 -15.28 19.97
N ALA A 177 5.02 -16.51 19.90
CA ALA A 177 5.51 -17.62 20.73
C ALA A 177 6.99 -17.97 20.49
N GLN A 178 7.55 -17.61 19.34
CA GLN A 178 8.95 -17.79 18.98
C GLN A 178 9.73 -16.46 19.01
N GLY A 179 9.18 -15.42 19.62
CA GLY A 179 9.66 -14.05 19.54
C GLY A 179 11.12 -13.85 19.87
N GLU A 180 11.67 -14.60 20.83
CA GLU A 180 13.10 -14.54 21.21
C GLU A 180 14.04 -14.93 20.05
N ALA A 181 13.60 -15.80 19.14
CA ALA A 181 14.39 -16.16 17.97
C ALA A 181 14.60 -14.99 17.00
N TYR A 182 13.71 -14.00 17.05
CA TYR A 182 13.71 -12.80 16.19
C TYR A 182 14.22 -11.56 16.93
N GLY A 183 14.88 -11.74 18.08
CA GLY A 183 15.32 -10.69 18.98
C GLY A 183 14.24 -10.41 20.03
N ARG A 184 13.34 -9.49 19.76
CA ARG A 184 12.15 -9.20 20.59
C ARG A 184 10.96 -9.01 19.69
N PHE A 185 9.91 -9.80 19.90
CA PHE A 185 8.66 -9.59 19.17
C PHE A 185 7.78 -8.58 19.93
N ILE A 186 7.31 -7.56 19.21
CA ILE A 186 6.39 -6.56 19.76
C ILE A 186 4.99 -6.91 19.25
N ASP A 187 4.19 -7.52 20.11
CA ASP A 187 2.82 -7.91 19.79
C ASP A 187 1.88 -6.71 19.93
N VAL A 188 1.42 -6.19 18.80
CA VAL A 188 0.52 -5.03 18.76
C VAL A 188 -0.94 -5.43 18.65
N LEU A 189 -1.26 -6.71 18.41
CA LEU A 189 -2.63 -7.17 18.23
C LEU A 189 -3.51 -6.95 19.49
N PRO A 190 -3.05 -7.21 20.73
CA PRO A 190 -3.82 -6.92 21.92
C PRO A 190 -4.20 -5.44 22.03
N ALA A 191 -3.24 -4.52 21.89
CA ALA A 191 -3.49 -3.09 21.97
C ALA A 191 -4.47 -2.60 20.90
N LEU A 192 -4.30 -3.04 19.64
CA LEU A 192 -5.23 -2.68 18.58
C LEU A 192 -6.62 -3.27 18.80
N THR A 193 -6.72 -4.46 19.38
CA THR A 193 -8.02 -5.10 19.68
C THR A 193 -8.74 -4.40 20.84
N GLU A 194 -8.02 -3.97 21.87
CA GLU A 194 -8.57 -3.23 23.00
C GLU A 194 -9.19 -1.90 22.55
N HIS A 195 -8.55 -1.21 21.62
CA HIS A 195 -8.99 0.08 21.09
C HIS A 195 -9.83 -0.02 19.80
N LYS A 196 -10.30 -1.21 19.40
CA LYS A 196 -11.04 -1.41 18.14
C LYS A 196 -12.35 -0.62 18.01
N GLY A 197 -12.85 -0.04 19.09
CA GLY A 197 -13.98 0.90 19.06
C GLY A 197 -13.63 2.26 18.47
N GLU A 198 -12.36 2.52 18.23
CA GLU A 198 -11.84 3.74 17.67
C GLU A 198 -11.44 3.55 16.20
N TYR A 199 -11.09 4.66 15.51
CA TYR A 199 -10.77 4.64 14.09
C TYR A 199 -9.28 4.28 13.85
N LEU A 200 -8.96 2.97 13.92
CA LEU A 200 -7.57 2.48 13.88
C LEU A 200 -7.07 2.12 12.48
N TYR A 201 -7.97 1.83 11.55
CA TYR A 201 -7.65 1.53 10.15
C TYR A 201 -8.50 2.38 9.23
N TYR A 202 -7.91 2.81 8.11
CA TYR A 202 -8.67 3.48 7.07
C TYR A 202 -9.72 2.54 6.47
N ARG A 203 -10.89 3.08 6.11
CA ARG A 203 -11.96 2.31 5.47
C ARG A 203 -11.63 1.94 4.05
N THR A 204 -10.99 2.86 3.33
CA THR A 204 -10.75 2.79 1.88
C THR A 204 -9.31 2.45 1.52
N ASP A 205 -8.43 2.33 2.51
CA ASP A 205 -7.01 2.01 2.33
C ASP A 205 -6.59 0.78 3.15
N HIS A 206 -5.44 0.22 2.81
CA HIS A 206 -4.89 -0.95 3.51
C HIS A 206 -4.10 -0.61 4.77
N HIS A 207 -3.79 0.65 5.01
CA HIS A 207 -2.99 1.06 6.18
C HIS A 207 -3.86 1.25 7.43
N TRP A 208 -3.21 1.20 8.57
CA TRP A 208 -3.74 1.78 9.80
C TRP A 208 -3.81 3.31 9.70
N THR A 209 -4.62 3.93 10.56
CA THR A 209 -4.60 5.37 10.74
C THR A 209 -3.41 5.78 11.61
N THR A 210 -3.16 7.06 11.72
CA THR A 210 -2.19 7.62 12.66
C THR A 210 -2.49 7.21 14.11
N LEU A 211 -3.78 7.04 14.46
CA LEU A 211 -4.19 6.55 15.76
C LEU A 211 -3.85 5.07 15.97
N GLY A 212 -4.08 4.22 14.97
CA GLY A 212 -3.66 2.82 15.02
C GLY A 212 -2.14 2.68 15.17
N ALA A 213 -1.39 3.47 14.40
CA ALA A 213 0.06 3.55 14.53
C ALA A 213 0.50 4.00 15.93
N TYR A 214 -0.25 4.93 16.55
CA TYR A 214 0.05 5.41 17.90
C TYR A 214 -0.10 4.31 18.96
N TYR A 215 -1.16 3.52 18.94
CA TYR A 215 -1.31 2.42 19.90
C TYR A 215 -0.23 1.34 19.73
N ALA A 216 0.16 1.06 18.49
CA ALA A 216 1.31 0.18 18.24
C ALA A 216 2.62 0.78 18.76
N TYR A 217 2.80 2.09 18.62
CA TYR A 217 3.94 2.81 19.17
C TYR A 217 3.94 2.82 20.71
N GLN A 218 2.79 2.96 21.37
CA GLN A 218 2.71 2.81 22.84
C GLN A 218 3.17 1.43 23.28
N GLN A 219 2.77 0.37 22.56
CA GLN A 219 3.21 -1.00 22.83
C GLN A 219 4.73 -1.15 22.62
N PHE A 220 5.30 -0.49 21.60
CA PHE A 220 6.74 -0.41 21.40
C PHE A 220 7.43 0.26 22.59
N CYS A 221 6.93 1.40 23.03
CA CYS A 221 7.49 2.13 24.18
C CYS A 221 7.41 1.31 25.48
N GLU A 222 6.27 0.68 25.76
CA GLU A 222 6.11 -0.18 26.92
C GLU A 222 7.13 -1.33 26.92
N THR A 223 7.28 -1.98 25.76
CA THR A 223 8.22 -3.12 25.61
C THR A 223 9.67 -2.71 25.84
N LEU A 224 10.04 -1.48 25.50
CA LEU A 224 11.41 -0.96 25.64
C LEU A 224 11.63 -0.09 26.87
N GLY A 225 10.59 0.16 27.67
CA GLY A 225 10.67 1.03 28.86
C GLY A 225 10.86 2.51 28.50
N LEU A 226 10.31 2.96 27.34
CA LEU A 226 10.37 4.33 26.87
C LEU A 226 9.11 5.10 27.28
N THR A 227 9.23 6.42 27.40
CA THR A 227 8.07 7.31 27.59
C THR A 227 7.41 7.56 26.23
N PRO A 228 6.11 7.28 26.04
CA PRO A 228 5.42 7.55 24.79
C PRO A 228 5.33 9.06 24.49
N PHE A 229 5.25 9.37 23.20
CA PHE A 229 4.91 10.69 22.68
C PHE A 229 3.58 11.18 23.28
N ASP A 230 3.58 12.40 23.81
CA ASP A 230 2.40 13.04 24.38
C ASP A 230 1.58 13.73 23.26
N ARG A 231 0.54 13.07 22.79
CA ARG A 231 -0.35 13.64 21.75
C ARG A 231 -1.03 14.93 22.18
N ASP A 232 -1.35 15.06 23.47
CA ASP A 232 -2.10 16.22 23.98
C ASP A 232 -1.23 17.49 24.05
N ALA A 233 0.07 17.33 23.99
CA ALA A 233 1.03 18.44 23.91
C ALA A 233 1.20 19.00 22.48
N HIS A 234 0.60 18.36 21.46
CA HIS A 234 0.77 18.71 20.04
C HIS A 234 -0.56 19.01 19.36
N THR A 235 -0.53 19.89 18.36
CA THR A 235 -1.71 20.17 17.54
C THR A 235 -1.90 19.07 16.50
N ALA A 236 -3.11 18.48 16.48
CA ALA A 236 -3.51 17.55 15.45
C ALA A 236 -4.08 18.31 14.24
N GLU A 237 -3.52 18.06 13.08
CA GLU A 237 -3.98 18.54 11.78
C GLU A 237 -4.70 17.41 11.03
N THR A 238 -5.64 17.77 10.17
CA THR A 238 -6.44 16.78 9.41
C THR A 238 -6.58 17.14 7.94
N CYS A 239 -6.68 16.11 7.08
CA CYS A 239 -7.06 16.25 5.69
C CYS A 239 -8.15 15.23 5.36
N GLU A 240 -9.31 15.74 4.97
CA GLU A 240 -10.45 14.95 4.54
C GLU A 240 -10.32 14.46 3.09
N ASP A 241 -11.32 13.73 2.61
CA ASP A 241 -11.42 13.23 1.22
C ASP A 241 -10.24 12.36 0.80
N PHE A 242 -9.76 11.50 1.69
CA PHE A 242 -8.79 10.47 1.36
C PHE A 242 -9.48 9.21 0.87
N TYR A 243 -9.16 8.80 -0.34
CA TYR A 243 -9.55 7.52 -0.92
C TYR A 243 -8.30 6.71 -1.22
N GLY A 244 -8.14 5.57 -0.54
CA GLY A 244 -6.91 4.79 -0.61
C GLY A 244 -6.92 3.68 -1.66
N THR A 245 -5.99 2.77 -1.49
CA THR A 245 -5.69 1.68 -2.44
C THR A 245 -6.80 0.64 -2.55
N HIS A 246 -7.58 0.41 -1.49
CA HIS A 246 -8.74 -0.49 -1.56
C HIS A 246 -9.84 0.13 -2.42
N TYR A 247 -10.12 1.41 -2.24
CA TYR A 247 -11.07 2.11 -3.10
C TYR A 247 -10.62 2.15 -4.56
N ALA A 248 -9.34 2.39 -4.81
CA ALA A 248 -8.79 2.40 -6.17
C ALA A 248 -9.10 1.10 -6.94
N LYS A 249 -9.15 -0.03 -6.25
CA LYS A 249 -9.47 -1.36 -6.80
C LYS A 249 -10.98 -1.64 -6.83
N ALA A 250 -11.70 -1.33 -5.75
CA ALA A 250 -13.11 -1.66 -5.59
C ALA A 250 -14.03 -0.73 -6.37
N ARG A 251 -13.72 0.57 -6.41
CA ARG A 251 -14.46 1.62 -7.13
C ARG A 251 -15.95 1.65 -6.80
N THR A 252 -16.31 1.31 -5.57
CA THR A 252 -17.70 1.29 -5.15
C THR A 252 -18.26 2.71 -5.03
N TRP A 253 -19.51 2.88 -5.47
CA TRP A 253 -20.17 4.19 -5.54
C TRP A 253 -20.53 4.78 -4.17
N ASN A 254 -20.63 3.94 -3.15
CA ASN A 254 -21.03 4.31 -1.79
C ASN A 254 -19.85 4.30 -0.80
N ALA A 255 -18.61 4.41 -1.29
CA ALA A 255 -17.46 4.52 -0.41
C ALA A 255 -17.51 5.84 0.38
N GLU A 256 -17.21 5.75 1.67
CA GLU A 256 -17.00 6.92 2.50
C GLU A 256 -15.51 7.27 2.51
N PRO A 257 -15.14 8.53 2.28
CA PRO A 257 -13.76 8.96 2.36
C PRO A 257 -13.21 8.84 3.77
N ASP A 258 -11.92 8.69 3.85
CA ASP A 258 -11.14 8.68 5.08
C ASP A 258 -10.62 10.08 5.41
N THR A 259 -10.18 10.26 6.65
CA THR A 259 -9.48 11.45 7.11
C THR A 259 -8.07 11.08 7.53
N ILE A 260 -7.06 11.71 6.94
CA ILE A 260 -5.69 11.60 7.40
C ILE A 260 -5.47 12.60 8.53
N THR A 261 -4.90 12.14 9.63
CA THR A 261 -4.52 12.99 10.77
C THR A 261 -3.00 12.93 10.96
N TRP A 262 -2.37 14.04 11.30
CA TRP A 262 -0.97 14.11 11.70
C TRP A 262 -0.76 15.17 12.77
N TYR A 263 0.39 15.15 13.44
CA TYR A 263 0.76 16.15 14.43
C TYR A 263 1.77 17.12 13.83
N ASP A 264 1.64 18.41 14.14
CA ASP A 264 2.53 19.47 13.63
C ASP A 264 3.93 19.36 14.29
N LEU A 265 4.73 18.44 13.78
CA LEU A 265 6.11 18.20 14.19
C LEU A 265 7.06 18.96 13.26
N GLN A 266 7.99 19.71 13.87
CA GLN A 266 8.96 20.55 13.14
C GLN A 266 10.29 19.85 12.85
N ASN A 267 10.34 18.54 13.07
CA ASN A 267 11.54 17.74 12.85
C ASN A 267 11.94 17.70 11.36
N SER A 268 13.22 17.66 11.10
CA SER A 268 13.75 17.57 9.74
C SER A 268 13.86 16.13 9.26
N LEU A 269 13.67 15.94 7.97
CA LEU A 269 13.87 14.69 7.25
C LEU A 269 14.92 14.90 6.16
N THR A 270 15.98 14.08 6.15
CA THR A 270 16.90 13.99 5.03
C THR A 270 16.65 12.72 4.24
N VAL A 271 16.43 12.85 2.94
CA VAL A 271 16.18 11.74 2.01
C VAL A 271 17.37 11.57 1.08
N TRP A 272 17.88 10.34 0.95
CA TRP A 272 18.92 9.97 -0.01
C TRP A 272 18.33 9.18 -1.17
N ASN A 273 18.67 9.59 -2.38
CA ASN A 273 18.35 8.80 -3.56
C ASN A 273 19.39 7.68 -3.72
N VAL A 274 18.98 6.46 -3.39
CA VAL A 274 19.84 5.27 -3.32
C VAL A 274 19.56 4.25 -4.43
N THR A 275 19.00 4.68 -5.54
CA THR A 275 18.68 3.79 -6.68
C THR A 275 19.86 3.57 -7.64
N GLY A 276 20.89 4.40 -7.56
CA GLY A 276 22.11 4.30 -8.38
C GLY A 276 23.18 3.42 -7.76
N PRO A 277 24.24 3.05 -8.50
CA PRO A 277 25.41 2.36 -7.96
C PRO A 277 26.25 3.30 -7.07
N GLY A 278 26.80 2.78 -5.99
CA GLY A 278 27.63 3.53 -5.04
C GLY A 278 26.84 4.04 -3.83
N GLN A 279 27.58 4.50 -2.79
CA GLN A 279 26.94 5.07 -1.61
C GLN A 279 26.30 6.43 -1.91
N PRO A 280 25.12 6.75 -1.34
CA PRO A 280 24.53 8.06 -1.51
C PRO A 280 25.43 9.11 -0.82
N THR A 281 25.88 10.11 -1.59
CA THR A 281 26.79 11.15 -1.10
C THR A 281 26.08 12.43 -0.72
N GLU A 282 24.91 12.68 -1.27
CA GLU A 282 24.12 13.89 -1.04
C GLU A 282 22.68 13.53 -0.70
N GLY A 283 22.17 14.12 0.37
CA GLY A 283 20.77 14.01 0.77
C GLY A 283 20.04 15.33 0.57
N THR A 284 18.72 15.25 0.38
CA THR A 284 17.85 16.42 0.37
C THR A 284 17.15 16.53 1.72
N THR A 285 17.39 17.64 2.42
CA THR A 285 16.75 17.89 3.72
C THR A 285 15.49 18.74 3.55
N THR A 286 14.41 18.34 4.20
CA THR A 286 13.10 18.96 4.14
C THR A 286 12.38 18.81 5.49
N GLY A 287 11.14 19.26 5.61
CA GLY A 287 10.28 18.94 6.76
C GLY A 287 9.85 17.48 6.76
N LEU A 288 9.35 17.01 7.89
CA LEU A 288 8.95 15.62 8.10
C LEU A 288 7.84 15.16 7.14
N TYR A 289 6.95 16.09 6.76
CA TYR A 289 5.77 15.82 5.93
C TYR A 289 5.83 16.53 4.58
N ASP A 290 5.40 15.86 3.52
CA ASP A 290 5.17 16.45 2.20
C ASP A 290 3.69 16.85 2.05
N LEU A 291 3.36 18.07 2.50
CA LEU A 291 1.98 18.56 2.48
C LEU A 291 1.42 18.75 1.07
N ASP A 292 2.25 18.80 0.03
CA ASP A 292 1.77 18.84 -1.35
C ASP A 292 1.12 17.52 -1.77
N LYS A 293 1.44 16.41 -1.14
CA LYS A 293 0.79 15.12 -1.34
C LYS A 293 -0.68 15.12 -0.89
N LEU A 294 -1.07 16.00 0.01
CA LEU A 294 -2.48 16.14 0.40
C LEU A 294 -3.38 16.68 -0.72
N LYS A 295 -2.78 17.25 -1.79
CA LYS A 295 -3.48 17.78 -2.96
C LYS A 295 -3.63 16.77 -4.11
N VAL A 296 -3.00 15.60 -4.01
CA VAL A 296 -3.05 14.54 -5.02
C VAL A 296 -3.79 13.31 -4.48
N TYR A 297 -4.01 12.30 -5.33
CA TYR A 297 -4.76 11.12 -4.93
C TYR A 297 -4.06 10.32 -3.81
N ASP A 298 -2.74 10.07 -3.94
CA ASP A 298 -1.93 9.35 -2.95
C ASP A 298 -1.54 10.28 -1.78
N LYS A 299 -2.56 10.66 -0.98
CA LYS A 299 -2.37 11.55 0.16
C LYS A 299 -1.52 10.92 1.27
N TYR A 300 -1.55 9.57 1.43
CA TYR A 300 -0.76 8.89 2.46
C TYR A 300 0.75 9.05 2.25
N ALA A 301 1.18 9.29 1.01
CA ALA A 301 2.58 9.57 0.71
C ALA A 301 3.11 10.89 1.33
N MET A 302 2.24 11.68 2.01
CA MET A 302 2.69 12.85 2.77
C MET A 302 3.61 12.46 3.93
N PHE A 303 3.41 11.29 4.53
CA PHE A 303 4.29 10.79 5.59
C PHE A 303 5.67 10.44 5.02
N LEU A 304 6.72 11.02 5.57
CA LEU A 304 8.12 10.77 5.21
C LEU A 304 8.44 10.96 3.72
N HIS A 305 7.64 11.77 2.98
CA HIS A 305 7.75 11.92 1.52
C HIS A 305 7.63 10.58 0.76
N GLY A 306 6.82 9.66 1.28
CA GLY A 306 6.55 8.35 0.70
C GLY A 306 7.59 7.28 1.08
N ASN A 307 7.88 6.37 0.14
CA ASN A 307 8.74 5.23 0.37
C ASN A 307 10.14 5.46 -0.23
N ASN A 308 11.05 5.97 0.56
CA ASN A 308 12.42 6.25 0.17
C ASN A 308 13.35 5.07 0.52
N GLY A 309 14.45 4.89 -0.22
CA GLY A 309 15.41 3.83 0.09
C GLY A 309 16.11 4.03 1.41
N LEU A 310 16.56 5.26 1.68
CA LEU A 310 17.15 5.67 2.95
C LEU A 310 16.68 7.08 3.31
N SER A 311 16.23 7.25 4.52
CA SER A 311 15.89 8.56 5.09
C SER A 311 16.40 8.63 6.52
N ARG A 312 16.68 9.85 7.01
CA ARG A 312 16.96 10.14 8.41
C ARG A 312 16.01 11.22 8.92
N VAL A 313 15.33 10.94 10.00
CA VAL A 313 14.59 11.93 10.78
C VAL A 313 15.44 12.33 11.96
N GLU A 314 15.64 13.64 12.16
CA GLU A 314 16.22 14.17 13.38
C GLU A 314 15.12 14.31 14.44
N GLY A 315 15.35 13.76 15.62
CA GLY A 315 14.37 13.77 16.71
C GLY A 315 14.86 14.52 17.93
N ASP A 316 14.00 14.57 18.97
CA ASP A 316 14.21 15.35 20.18
C ASP A 316 14.65 14.48 21.38
N GLY A 317 14.70 13.15 21.20
CA GLY A 317 15.11 12.17 22.20
C GLY A 317 16.62 11.92 22.23
N GLU A 318 16.99 10.76 22.75
CA GLU A 318 18.39 10.34 22.88
C GLU A 318 18.65 9.05 22.09
N GLY A 319 19.91 8.85 21.67
CA GLY A 319 20.31 7.64 20.95
C GLY A 319 19.78 7.55 19.52
N LYS A 320 19.92 6.38 18.91
CA LYS A 320 19.62 6.16 17.50
C LYS A 320 18.84 4.86 17.27
N ILE A 321 17.90 4.91 16.36
CA ILE A 321 17.16 3.73 15.91
C ILE A 321 17.24 3.57 14.40
N LEU A 322 17.37 2.32 13.94
CA LEU A 322 17.18 1.94 12.54
C LEU A 322 15.81 1.29 12.37
N VAL A 323 14.99 1.79 11.47
CA VAL A 323 13.68 1.22 11.11
C VAL A 323 13.76 0.60 9.72
N ILE A 324 13.64 -0.72 9.62
CA ILE A 324 13.52 -1.48 8.37
C ILE A 324 12.03 -1.73 8.15
N LYS A 325 11.48 -1.29 7.02
CA LYS A 325 10.03 -1.10 6.96
C LYS A 325 9.37 -1.39 5.62
N ASP A 326 8.03 -1.57 5.70
CA ASP A 326 7.09 -1.26 4.62
C ASP A 326 6.40 0.10 4.87
N SER A 327 5.37 0.43 4.07
CA SER A 327 4.68 1.73 4.17
C SER A 327 3.90 1.95 5.47
N TYR A 328 3.63 0.91 6.26
CA TYR A 328 2.95 1.06 7.54
C TYR A 328 3.77 1.90 8.53
N ALA A 329 5.09 1.80 8.49
CA ALA A 329 5.94 2.61 9.37
C ALA A 329 5.92 4.10 9.05
N ASN A 330 5.42 4.53 7.89
CA ASN A 330 5.44 5.95 7.53
C ASN A 330 4.67 6.84 8.51
N SER A 331 3.53 6.37 9.03
CA SER A 331 2.75 7.08 10.06
C SER A 331 3.17 6.74 11.49
N PHE A 332 4.04 5.74 11.69
CA PHE A 332 4.59 5.34 12.99
C PHE A 332 5.88 6.12 13.34
N VAL A 333 6.78 6.27 12.36
CA VAL A 333 8.09 6.91 12.55
C VAL A 333 8.02 8.32 13.17
N PRO A 334 7.04 9.18 12.83
CA PRO A 334 6.91 10.48 13.46
C PRO A 334 6.88 10.46 14.99
N TYR A 335 6.29 9.43 15.59
CA TYR A 335 6.24 9.30 17.05
C TYR A 335 7.61 9.00 17.68
N LEU A 336 8.50 8.32 16.94
CA LEU A 336 9.85 8.00 17.42
C LEU A 336 10.71 9.25 17.66
N THR A 337 10.33 10.40 17.09
CA THR A 337 11.05 11.67 17.31
C THR A 337 11.11 12.07 18.78
N ALA A 338 10.12 11.67 19.58
CA ALA A 338 10.13 11.92 21.03
C ALA A 338 11.17 11.07 21.79
N ASN A 339 11.61 9.95 21.23
CA ASN A 339 12.45 8.96 21.93
C ASN A 339 13.90 8.93 21.45
N TYR A 340 14.14 9.24 20.18
CA TYR A 340 15.46 9.10 19.55
C TYR A 340 15.94 10.42 18.95
N ALA A 341 17.25 10.65 19.04
CA ALA A 341 17.89 11.82 18.41
C ALA A 341 18.01 11.64 16.88
N ALA A 342 18.18 10.39 16.41
CA ALA A 342 18.23 10.09 14.99
C ALA A 342 17.47 8.78 14.68
N ILE A 343 16.59 8.84 13.69
CA ILE A 343 15.80 7.70 13.22
C ILE A 343 16.15 7.47 11.75
N ASP A 344 16.94 6.44 11.46
CA ASP A 344 17.22 6.02 10.10
C ASP A 344 16.14 5.05 9.62
N VAL A 345 15.64 5.28 8.43
CA VAL A 345 14.53 4.53 7.84
C VAL A 345 14.99 3.90 6.53
N VAL A 346 14.91 2.57 6.43
CA VAL A 346 15.30 1.79 5.26
C VAL A 346 14.11 1.04 4.68
N ASP A 347 13.87 1.23 3.39
CA ASP A 347 12.92 0.46 2.60
C ASP A 347 13.67 -0.33 1.53
N PHE A 348 13.76 -1.65 1.68
CA PHE A 348 14.53 -2.51 0.78
C PHE A 348 14.00 -2.58 -0.65
N ARG A 349 12.79 -2.10 -0.92
CA ARG A 349 12.29 -1.95 -2.30
C ARG A 349 13.14 -0.96 -3.10
N ASN A 350 13.69 0.04 -2.39
CA ASN A 350 14.45 1.16 -2.95
C ASN A 350 15.87 1.28 -2.40
N TYR A 351 16.27 0.47 -1.41
CA TYR A 351 17.60 0.46 -0.81
C TYR A 351 18.41 -0.75 -1.29
N ASN A 352 19.52 -0.51 -1.98
CA ASN A 352 20.35 -1.55 -2.60
C ASN A 352 21.75 -1.70 -2.01
N TYR A 353 22.01 -1.04 -0.88
CA TYR A 353 23.32 -1.09 -0.21
C TYR A 353 23.37 -2.10 0.93
N GLY A 354 24.58 -2.40 1.43
CA GLY A 354 24.79 -3.28 2.56
C GLY A 354 24.23 -2.72 3.86
N LEU A 355 23.38 -3.48 4.55
CA LEU A 355 22.79 -3.08 5.82
C LEU A 355 23.83 -3.02 6.93
N ASP A 356 24.76 -3.99 6.99
CA ASP A 356 25.79 -4.05 8.02
C ASP A 356 26.75 -2.85 7.95
N GLN A 357 27.02 -2.32 6.75
CA GLN A 357 27.80 -1.09 6.59
C GLN A 357 27.09 0.11 7.19
N LEU A 358 25.76 0.23 6.97
CA LEU A 358 24.96 1.28 7.55
C LEU A 358 24.93 1.17 9.07
N ILE A 359 24.74 -0.03 9.60
CA ILE A 359 24.71 -0.28 11.05
C ILE A 359 26.06 0.03 11.69
N ALA A 360 27.16 -0.43 11.09
CA ALA A 360 28.51 -0.18 11.59
C ALA A 360 28.89 1.30 11.59
N ALA A 361 28.39 2.07 10.61
CA ALA A 361 28.66 3.50 10.50
C ALA A 361 27.89 4.37 11.52
N ASN A 362 26.76 3.88 12.06
CA ASN A 362 25.86 4.70 12.87
C ASN A 362 25.68 4.25 14.32
N ASP A 363 26.06 3.01 14.66
CA ASP A 363 25.95 2.39 16.00
C ASP A 363 24.56 2.60 16.64
N TYR A 364 23.55 1.95 16.07
CA TYR A 364 22.16 2.07 16.53
C TYR A 364 21.95 1.35 17.86
N ASP A 365 21.23 1.98 18.78
CA ASP A 365 20.80 1.39 20.04
C ASP A 365 19.72 0.32 19.80
N GLN A 366 18.83 0.57 18.84
CA GLN A 366 17.74 -0.33 18.49
C GLN A 366 17.62 -0.47 16.95
N ILE A 367 17.14 -1.64 16.52
CA ILE A 367 16.77 -1.94 15.14
C ILE A 367 15.33 -2.45 15.18
N LEU A 368 14.41 -1.75 14.54
CA LEU A 368 13.01 -2.13 14.41
C LEU A 368 12.73 -2.64 12.99
N VAL A 369 12.29 -3.88 12.86
CA VAL A 369 11.71 -4.42 11.63
C VAL A 369 10.20 -4.30 11.75
N LEU A 370 9.60 -3.33 11.05
CA LEU A 370 8.17 -3.03 11.09
C LEU A 370 7.54 -3.28 9.71
N TYR A 371 6.68 -4.26 9.64
CA TYR A 371 5.95 -4.63 8.43
C TYR A 371 4.50 -4.97 8.75
N SER A 372 3.60 -4.70 7.79
CA SER A 372 2.30 -5.37 7.79
C SER A 372 2.49 -6.86 7.52
N TYR A 373 1.60 -7.70 8.07
CA TYR A 373 1.61 -9.14 7.79
C TYR A 373 1.62 -9.42 6.28
N ALA A 374 0.74 -8.76 5.53
CA ALA A 374 0.61 -8.97 4.09
C ALA A 374 1.89 -8.65 3.31
N SER A 375 2.56 -7.53 3.63
CA SER A 375 3.83 -7.19 3.01
C SER A 375 4.95 -8.13 3.46
N PHE A 376 5.01 -8.47 4.74
CA PHE A 376 6.05 -9.35 5.26
C PHE A 376 6.08 -10.72 4.58
N THR A 377 4.91 -11.28 4.28
CA THR A 377 4.80 -12.58 3.59
C THR A 377 5.17 -12.53 2.12
N THR A 378 5.12 -11.35 1.48
CA THR A 378 5.30 -11.20 0.04
C THR A 378 6.52 -10.40 -0.36
N ASP A 379 7.17 -9.68 0.57
CA ASP A 379 8.35 -8.85 0.28
C ASP A 379 9.53 -9.73 -0.20
N PRO A 380 9.99 -9.55 -1.45
CA PRO A 380 11.09 -10.33 -1.99
C PRO A 380 12.47 -9.80 -1.58
N TYR A 381 12.56 -8.65 -0.90
CA TYR A 381 13.81 -7.94 -0.64
C TYR A 381 14.26 -7.98 0.83
N LEU A 382 13.35 -8.17 1.79
CA LEU A 382 13.65 -8.17 3.23
C LEU A 382 14.74 -9.20 3.62
N TYR A 383 14.91 -10.28 2.83
CA TYR A 383 15.98 -11.23 3.05
C TYR A 383 17.38 -10.59 3.12
N ARG A 384 17.55 -9.40 2.53
CA ARG A 384 18.82 -8.66 2.58
C ARG A 384 19.22 -8.26 4.00
N ALA A 385 18.26 -8.13 4.91
CA ALA A 385 18.52 -7.91 6.33
C ALA A 385 19.28 -9.09 6.96
N GLY A 386 19.14 -10.30 6.43
CA GLY A 386 19.79 -11.50 6.91
C GLY A 386 21.17 -11.77 6.31
N VAL A 387 21.55 -11.05 5.26
CA VAL A 387 22.83 -11.26 4.57
C VAL A 387 23.90 -10.39 5.23
N ALA A 388 24.98 -11.02 5.72
CA ALA A 388 26.18 -10.31 6.12
C ALA A 388 26.83 -9.67 4.89
N GLY A 389 27.02 -8.34 4.92
CA GLY A 389 27.57 -7.56 3.81
C GLY A 389 29.04 -7.22 3.99
#